data_9e68fdf6ba985e1604680abfbd13302a
#
_entry.id   9e68fdf6ba985e1604680abfbd13302a
#
_cell.length_a   1.000
_cell.length_b   1.000
_cell.length_c   1.000
_cell.angle_alpha   90.00
_cell.angle_beta   90.00
_cell.angle_gamma   90.00
#
_symmetry.space_group_name_H-M   'P 1'
#
loop_
_entity.id
_entity.type
_entity.pdbx_description
1 polymer ?
#
loop_
_entity_poly.entity_id
_entity_poly.type
_entity_poly.pdbx_seq_one_letter_code
_entity_poly.pdbx_strand_id
1 'polypeptide(L)'
;MKVLVLEDTVSHQVRMETTLAEIAEELGIDIQVQVTGKIKEFKKYIENGDVNQLYFLDIDIKGEETKGLEVAQFIRHHNPYAIIVFVTSKSEFATMTFKYKVSALDFIDKDINNDAFKNRIKDSILYTKSTLIENTNMVDYFEYSYRGNDVRMPYND
;
A
#
# COMPACT_ATOMS: atom_id res chain seq x y z
N MET A 1 9.28 -6.18 -5.24
CA MET A 1 8.07 -5.41 -4.81
C MET A 1 8.50 -4.04 -4.34
N LYS A 2 7.87 -3.01 -4.83
CA LYS A 2 8.16 -1.64 -4.41
C LYS A 2 7.12 -1.18 -3.38
N VAL A 3 7.61 -0.60 -2.29
CA VAL A 3 6.78 -0.11 -1.19
C VAL A 3 7.17 1.34 -0.90
N LEU A 4 6.19 2.21 -0.85
CA LEU A 4 6.42 3.61 -0.54
C LEU A 4 5.70 3.96 0.77
N VAL A 5 6.42 4.59 1.68
CA VAL A 5 5.92 4.92 3.02
C VAL A 5 5.94 6.43 3.22
N LEU A 6 4.79 6.99 3.59
CA LEU A 6 4.67 8.39 3.98
C LEU A 6 4.53 8.45 5.51
N GLU A 7 5.57 8.92 6.16
CA GLU A 7 5.66 9.01 7.60
C GLU A 7 6.65 10.11 7.99
N ASP A 8 6.24 11.07 8.77
CA ASP A 8 7.08 12.21 9.12
C ASP A 8 7.84 12.06 10.45
N THR A 9 7.49 11.08 11.27
CA THR A 9 8.13 10.85 12.57
C THR A 9 9.26 9.83 12.42
N VAL A 10 10.49 10.22 12.78
CA VAL A 10 11.68 9.38 12.58
C VAL A 10 11.57 8.02 13.25
N SER A 11 11.06 7.96 14.49
CA SER A 11 10.90 6.68 15.19
C SER A 11 9.94 5.72 14.46
N HIS A 12 8.89 6.25 13.88
CA HIS A 12 7.94 5.45 13.10
C HIS A 12 8.49 5.06 11.74
N GLN A 13 9.32 5.92 11.13
CA GLN A 13 10.04 5.59 9.90
C GLN A 13 10.95 4.37 10.13
N VAL A 14 11.72 4.40 11.21
CA VAL A 14 12.62 3.31 11.57
C VAL A 14 11.83 2.02 11.83
N ARG A 15 10.72 2.12 12.54
CA ARG A 15 9.86 0.97 12.82
C ARG A 15 9.36 0.31 11.53
N MET A 16 8.91 1.12 10.58
CA MET A 16 8.44 0.62 9.28
C MET A 16 9.59 -0.04 8.50
N GLU A 17 10.73 0.61 8.42
CA GLU A 17 11.88 0.07 7.70
C GLU A 17 12.34 -1.25 8.31
N THR A 18 12.46 -1.32 9.63
CA THR A 18 12.87 -2.51 10.35
C THR A 18 11.85 -3.65 10.13
N THR A 19 10.57 -3.35 10.28
CA THR A 19 9.50 -4.34 10.11
C THR A 19 9.50 -4.91 8.69
N LEU A 20 9.60 -4.04 7.70
CA LEU A 20 9.61 -4.47 6.30
C LEU A 20 10.86 -5.29 5.95
N ALA A 21 12.03 -4.92 6.51
CA ALA A 21 13.25 -5.68 6.30
C ALA A 21 13.14 -7.09 6.90
N GLU A 22 12.58 -7.21 8.11
CA GLU A 22 12.37 -8.51 8.75
C GLU A 22 11.41 -9.39 7.94
N ILE A 23 10.34 -8.80 7.43
CA ILE A 23 9.36 -9.53 6.62
C ILE A 23 9.99 -10.00 5.31
N ALA A 24 10.77 -9.15 4.66
CA ALA A 24 11.46 -9.50 3.43
C ALA A 24 12.38 -10.70 3.63
N GLU A 25 13.12 -10.72 4.74
CA GLU A 25 14.00 -11.82 5.09
C GLU A 25 13.21 -13.10 5.38
N GLU A 26 12.16 -13.01 6.18
CA GLU A 26 11.32 -14.16 6.53
C GLU A 26 10.66 -14.79 5.31
N LEU A 27 10.18 -13.99 4.39
CA LEU A 27 9.47 -14.46 3.20
C LEU A 27 10.40 -14.77 2.03
N GLY A 28 11.68 -14.41 2.13
CA GLY A 28 12.64 -14.63 1.05
C GLY A 28 12.29 -13.82 -0.20
N ILE A 29 11.75 -12.63 -0.03
CA ILE A 29 11.36 -11.74 -1.13
C ILE A 29 12.15 -10.44 -1.10
N ASP A 30 12.26 -9.81 -2.26
CA ASP A 30 12.89 -8.50 -2.37
C ASP A 30 11.84 -7.41 -2.19
N ILE A 31 12.00 -6.59 -1.16
CA ILE A 31 11.14 -5.44 -0.91
C ILE A 31 12.01 -4.18 -0.99
N GLN A 32 11.73 -3.34 -1.97
CA GLN A 32 12.38 -2.06 -2.14
C GLN A 32 11.55 -0.99 -1.45
N VAL A 33 12.05 -0.44 -0.36
CA VAL A 33 11.31 0.49 0.48
C VAL A 33 11.85 1.90 0.31
N GLN A 34 10.96 2.86 0.09
CA GLN A 34 11.28 4.28 0.17
C GLN A 34 10.41 4.92 1.23
N VAL A 35 11.03 5.63 2.16
CA VAL A 35 10.33 6.30 3.25
C VAL A 35 10.61 7.80 3.16
N THR A 36 9.56 8.59 3.21
CA THR A 36 9.68 10.04 3.26
C THR A 36 8.61 10.64 4.16
N GLY A 37 8.92 11.74 4.83
CA GLY A 37 7.94 12.54 5.56
C GLY A 37 7.48 13.75 4.80
N LYS A 38 7.96 13.94 3.56
CA LYS A 38 7.70 15.13 2.75
C LYS A 38 6.69 14.80 1.66
N ILE A 39 5.53 15.44 1.72
CA ILE A 39 4.45 15.21 0.76
C ILE A 39 4.88 15.52 -0.67
N LYS A 40 5.61 16.60 -0.87
CA LYS A 40 6.09 16.98 -2.22
C LYS A 40 6.99 15.91 -2.82
N GLU A 41 7.90 15.35 -2.02
CA GLU A 41 8.79 14.28 -2.45
C GLU A 41 8.01 13.03 -2.74
N PHE A 42 7.06 12.70 -1.88
CA PHE A 42 6.17 11.55 -2.06
C PHE A 42 5.40 11.64 -3.37
N LYS A 43 4.82 12.80 -3.65
CA LYS A 43 4.08 13.03 -4.90
C LYS A 43 4.96 12.92 -6.14
N LYS A 44 6.22 13.34 -6.06
CA LYS A 44 7.17 13.19 -7.16
C LYS A 44 7.42 11.72 -7.50
N TYR A 45 7.55 10.87 -6.49
CA TYR A 45 7.70 9.43 -6.73
C TYR A 45 6.49 8.86 -7.47
N ILE A 46 5.29 9.32 -7.15
CA ILE A 46 4.08 8.88 -7.83
C ILE A 46 4.04 9.39 -9.27
N GLU A 47 4.32 10.67 -9.48
CA GLU A 47 4.28 11.33 -10.80
C GLU A 47 5.33 10.81 -11.77
N ASN A 48 6.49 10.40 -11.26
CA ASN A 48 7.60 9.92 -12.09
C ASN A 48 7.36 8.52 -12.67
N GLY A 49 6.16 7.99 -12.49
CA GLY A 49 5.78 6.73 -13.10
C GLY A 49 6.39 5.51 -12.45
N ASP A 50 7.02 5.66 -11.29
CA ASP A 50 7.48 4.52 -10.52
C ASP A 50 6.27 3.67 -10.13
N VAL A 51 6.31 2.40 -10.50
CA VAL A 51 5.22 1.49 -10.18
C VAL A 51 5.42 1.01 -8.75
N ASN A 52 4.97 1.80 -7.81
CA ASN A 52 4.86 1.37 -6.43
C ASN A 52 3.57 0.60 -6.29
N GLN A 53 3.63 -0.56 -5.72
CA GLN A 53 2.50 -1.47 -5.66
C GLN A 53 1.78 -1.38 -4.33
N LEU A 54 2.49 -0.97 -3.28
CA LEU A 54 1.95 -0.88 -1.94
C LEU A 54 2.39 0.44 -1.32
N TYR A 55 1.41 1.15 -0.78
CA TYR A 55 1.63 2.42 -0.12
C TYR A 55 1.18 2.34 1.33
N PHE A 56 2.07 2.69 2.24
CA PHE A 56 1.73 2.87 3.66
C PHE A 56 1.72 4.35 3.97
N LEU A 57 0.59 4.85 4.47
CA LEU A 57 0.39 6.28 4.70
C LEU A 57 -0.03 6.55 6.13
N ASP A 58 0.60 7.55 6.75
CA ASP A 58 0.02 8.16 7.93
C ASP A 58 -1.05 9.16 7.52
N ILE A 59 -2.11 9.28 8.30
CA ILE A 59 -3.17 10.25 8.04
C ILE A 59 -2.77 11.64 8.52
N ASP A 60 -2.16 11.72 9.71
CA ASP A 60 -1.74 12.98 10.30
C ASP A 60 -0.28 13.25 9.93
N ILE A 61 -0.06 14.20 9.04
CA ILE A 61 1.26 14.61 8.60
C ILE A 61 1.53 16.02 9.07
N LYS A 62 2.56 16.19 9.90
CA LYS A 62 3.01 17.51 10.42
C LYS A 62 1.89 18.28 11.09
N GLY A 63 1.05 17.58 11.85
CA GLY A 63 -0.07 18.20 12.56
C GLY A 63 -1.28 18.50 11.70
N GLU A 64 -1.26 18.20 10.40
CA GLU A 64 -2.40 18.35 9.52
C GLU A 64 -3.17 17.01 9.47
N GLU A 65 -4.31 16.97 10.13
CA GLU A 65 -5.01 15.73 10.49
C GLU A 65 -5.52 14.91 9.32
N THR A 66 -5.79 15.52 8.16
CA THR A 66 -6.36 14.79 7.02
C THR A 66 -5.44 14.74 5.82
N LYS A 67 -4.19 15.16 5.99
CA LYS A 67 -3.26 15.28 4.86
C LYS A 67 -2.97 13.94 4.19
N GLY A 68 -2.83 12.88 4.99
CA GLY A 68 -2.62 11.54 4.44
C GLY A 68 -3.80 11.04 3.62
N LEU A 69 -5.01 11.44 3.96
CA LEU A 69 -6.21 11.10 3.18
C LEU A 69 -6.19 11.80 1.82
N GLU A 70 -5.78 13.05 1.78
CA GLU A 70 -5.64 13.79 0.51
C GLU A 70 -4.56 13.17 -0.38
N VAL A 71 -3.45 12.74 0.21
CA VAL A 71 -2.39 12.03 -0.51
C VAL A 71 -2.91 10.70 -1.07
N ALA A 72 -3.72 9.98 -0.30
CA ALA A 72 -4.33 8.74 -0.77
C ALA A 72 -5.24 8.97 -1.99
N GLN A 73 -5.99 10.06 -2.00
CA GLN A 73 -6.79 10.45 -3.17
C GLN A 73 -5.89 10.72 -4.38
N PHE A 74 -4.78 11.40 -4.17
CA PHE A 74 -3.80 11.67 -5.22
C PHE A 74 -3.25 10.37 -5.82
N ILE A 75 -2.89 9.41 -4.97
CA ILE A 75 -2.44 8.09 -5.42
C ILE A 75 -3.52 7.42 -6.26
N ARG A 76 -4.74 7.40 -5.74
CA ARG A 76 -5.85 6.70 -6.41
C ARG A 76 -6.18 7.32 -7.76
N HIS A 77 -6.03 8.62 -7.87
CA HIS A 77 -6.23 9.33 -9.13
C HIS A 77 -5.18 8.92 -10.18
N HIS A 78 -3.93 8.78 -9.76
CA HIS A 78 -2.83 8.40 -10.66
C HIS A 78 -2.79 6.90 -10.94
N ASN A 79 -3.20 6.08 -9.98
CA ASN A 79 -3.18 4.63 -10.10
C ASN A 79 -4.40 4.01 -9.41
N PRO A 80 -5.46 3.71 -10.16
CA PRO A 80 -6.67 3.11 -9.58
C PRO A 80 -6.42 1.74 -8.92
N TYR A 81 -5.35 1.06 -9.29
CA TYR A 81 -5.04 -0.27 -8.79
C TYR A 81 -4.04 -0.28 -7.64
N ALA A 82 -3.61 0.89 -7.19
CA ALA A 82 -2.67 0.99 -6.07
C ALA A 82 -3.27 0.35 -4.81
N ILE A 83 -2.43 -0.33 -4.04
CA ILE A 83 -2.84 -0.88 -2.76
C ILE A 83 -2.40 0.10 -1.69
N ILE A 84 -3.36 0.56 -0.89
CA ILE A 84 -3.16 1.59 0.12
C ILE A 84 -3.49 1.03 1.50
N VAL A 85 -2.57 1.22 2.44
CA VAL A 85 -2.76 0.85 3.85
C VAL A 85 -2.44 2.08 4.70
N PHE A 86 -3.36 2.44 5.57
CA PHE A 86 -3.09 3.52 6.51
C PHE A 86 -2.43 2.96 7.78
N VAL A 87 -1.39 3.64 8.23
CA VAL A 87 -0.67 3.31 9.46
C VAL A 87 -0.63 4.59 10.28
N THR A 88 -1.46 4.67 11.30
CA THR A 88 -1.66 5.93 12.01
C THR A 88 -2.02 5.70 13.48
N SER A 89 -1.73 6.68 14.34
CA SER A 89 -2.23 6.71 15.72
C SER A 89 -3.61 7.37 15.84
N LYS A 90 -4.16 7.84 14.71
CA LYS A 90 -5.46 8.53 14.66
C LYS A 90 -6.56 7.57 14.24
N SER A 91 -6.82 6.54 15.07
CA SER A 91 -7.79 5.50 14.74
C SER A 91 -9.22 6.03 14.57
N GLU A 92 -9.53 7.19 15.17
CA GLU A 92 -10.83 7.85 14.99
C GLU A 92 -11.10 8.28 13.56
N PHE A 93 -10.06 8.36 12.71
CA PHE A 93 -10.24 8.73 11.30
C PHE A 93 -10.52 7.54 10.38
N ALA A 94 -10.61 6.32 10.92
CA ALA A 94 -10.86 5.14 10.09
C ALA A 94 -12.13 5.29 9.23
N THR A 95 -13.19 5.83 9.80
CA THR A 95 -14.46 6.04 9.07
C THR A 95 -14.34 7.11 7.99
N MET A 96 -13.42 8.05 8.13
CA MET A 96 -13.21 9.10 7.14
C MET A 96 -12.62 8.58 5.84
N THR A 97 -11.94 7.44 5.88
CA THR A 97 -11.37 6.85 4.67
C THR A 97 -12.45 6.54 3.64
N PHE A 98 -13.67 6.19 4.09
CA PHE A 98 -14.80 5.95 3.20
C PHE A 98 -15.26 7.23 2.49
N LYS A 99 -15.24 8.37 3.19
CA LYS A 99 -15.61 9.66 2.61
C LYS A 99 -14.65 10.08 1.50
N TYR A 100 -13.39 9.74 1.64
CA TYR A 100 -12.36 10.09 0.66
C TYR A 100 -12.30 9.11 -0.51
N LYS A 101 -13.03 8.01 -0.43
CA LYS A 101 -13.19 7.02 -1.51
C LYS A 101 -11.85 6.48 -2.03
N VAL A 102 -10.95 6.17 -1.11
CA VAL A 102 -9.60 5.72 -1.47
C VAL A 102 -9.45 4.20 -1.50
N SER A 103 -10.44 3.47 -1.03
CA SER A 103 -10.47 1.99 -1.06
C SER A 103 -9.22 1.38 -0.40
N ALA A 104 -8.96 1.76 0.84
CA ALA A 104 -7.81 1.23 1.57
C ALA A 104 -7.98 -0.27 1.86
N LEU A 105 -6.88 -1.01 1.73
CA LEU A 105 -6.86 -2.42 2.09
C LEU A 105 -7.00 -2.63 3.59
N ASP A 106 -6.32 -1.80 4.36
CA ASP A 106 -6.29 -1.94 5.81
C ASP A 106 -6.03 -0.59 6.48
N PHE A 107 -6.32 -0.56 7.77
CA PHE A 107 -6.10 0.59 8.63
C PHE A 107 -5.44 0.07 9.91
N ILE A 108 -4.15 0.33 10.07
CA ILE A 108 -3.34 -0.21 11.15
C ILE A 108 -3.08 0.86 12.19
N ASP A 109 -3.42 0.58 13.45
CA ASP A 109 -3.14 1.46 14.56
C ASP A 109 -1.67 1.30 14.97
N LYS A 110 -0.93 2.41 15.05
CA LYS A 110 0.47 2.41 15.48
C LYS A 110 0.67 1.96 16.92
N ASP A 111 -0.36 2.08 17.75
CA ASP A 111 -0.25 1.85 19.18
C ASP A 111 -0.42 0.39 19.58
N ILE A 112 -0.61 -0.50 18.64
CA ILE A 112 -0.65 -1.94 18.92
C ILE A 112 0.76 -2.47 19.16
N ASN A 113 0.86 -3.64 19.81
CA ASN A 113 2.16 -4.24 20.12
C ASN A 113 2.91 -4.62 18.84
N ASN A 114 4.23 -4.82 18.98
CA ASN A 114 5.09 -5.04 17.83
C ASN A 114 4.75 -6.31 17.03
N ASP A 115 4.36 -7.39 17.71
CA ASP A 115 4.01 -8.64 17.03
C ASP A 115 2.74 -8.47 16.20
N ALA A 116 1.71 -7.83 16.77
CA ALA A 116 0.47 -7.54 16.05
C ALA A 116 0.72 -6.58 14.89
N PHE A 117 1.54 -5.57 15.10
CA PHE A 117 1.90 -4.60 14.06
C PHE A 117 2.58 -5.30 12.89
N LYS A 118 3.60 -6.10 13.16
CA LYS A 118 4.33 -6.84 12.14
C LYS A 118 3.40 -7.79 11.37
N ASN A 119 2.51 -8.49 12.07
CA ASN A 119 1.56 -9.40 11.43
C ASN A 119 0.62 -8.66 10.47
N ARG A 120 0.13 -7.47 10.86
CA ARG A 120 -0.72 -6.66 9.99
C ARG A 120 0.04 -6.19 8.74
N ILE A 121 1.27 -5.71 8.91
CA ILE A 121 2.12 -5.31 7.79
C ILE A 121 2.40 -6.51 6.89
N LYS A 122 2.73 -7.65 7.47
CA LYS A 122 2.99 -8.88 6.72
C LYS A 122 1.79 -9.32 5.89
N ASP A 123 0.59 -9.26 6.47
CA ASP A 123 -0.65 -9.57 5.75
C ASP A 123 -0.82 -8.68 4.52
N SER A 124 -0.50 -7.39 4.66
CA SER A 124 -0.55 -6.45 3.53
C SER A 124 0.45 -6.82 2.43
N ILE A 125 1.65 -7.22 2.80
CA ILE A 125 2.68 -7.67 1.86
C ILE A 125 2.23 -8.93 1.13
N LEU A 126 1.72 -9.91 1.87
CA LEU A 126 1.25 -11.17 1.30
C LEU A 126 0.07 -10.95 0.36
N TYR A 127 -0.86 -10.09 0.73
CA TYR A 127 -1.99 -9.74 -0.14
C TYR A 127 -1.51 -9.09 -1.44
N THR A 128 -0.59 -8.14 -1.34
CA THR A 128 -0.05 -7.44 -2.50
C THR A 128 0.65 -8.41 -3.43
N LYS A 129 1.47 -9.30 -2.88
CA LYS A 129 2.17 -10.32 -3.65
C LYS A 129 1.17 -11.24 -4.37
N SER A 130 0.14 -11.67 -3.68
CA SER A 130 -0.92 -12.50 -4.23
C SER A 130 -1.64 -11.82 -5.39
N THR A 131 -1.97 -10.54 -5.22
CA THR A 131 -2.62 -9.74 -6.26
C THR A 131 -1.77 -9.63 -7.52
N LEU A 132 -0.46 -9.45 -7.36
CA LEU A 132 0.46 -9.38 -8.50
C LEU A 132 0.48 -10.69 -9.28
N ILE A 133 0.54 -11.82 -8.59
CA ILE A 133 0.52 -13.13 -9.21
C ILE A 133 -0.80 -13.37 -9.93
N GLU A 134 -1.92 -13.04 -9.31
CA GLU A 134 -3.25 -13.16 -9.91
C GLU A 134 -3.39 -12.31 -11.16
N ASN A 135 -2.93 -11.07 -11.12
CA ASN A 135 -2.99 -10.18 -12.28
C ASN A 135 -2.16 -10.73 -13.43
N THR A 136 -0.97 -11.27 -13.17
CA THR A 136 -0.14 -11.90 -14.18
C THR A 136 -0.84 -13.11 -14.79
N ASN A 137 -1.38 -13.99 -13.96
CA ASN A 137 -2.10 -15.17 -14.41
C ASN A 137 -3.36 -14.79 -15.18
N MET A 138 -4.03 -13.75 -14.78
CA MET A 138 -5.23 -13.25 -15.46
C MET A 138 -4.91 -12.73 -16.86
N VAL A 139 -3.82 -12.00 -17.02
CA VAL A 139 -3.39 -11.51 -18.34
C VAL A 139 -3.08 -12.68 -19.25
N ASP A 140 -2.33 -13.66 -18.79
CA ASP A 140 -2.00 -14.86 -19.57
C ASP A 140 -3.25 -15.63 -19.96
N TYR A 141 -4.18 -15.79 -19.00
CA TYR A 141 -5.44 -16.47 -19.23
C TYR A 141 -6.29 -15.74 -20.27
N PHE A 142 -6.38 -14.43 -20.16
CA PHE A 142 -7.15 -13.61 -21.10
C PHE A 142 -6.63 -13.72 -22.51
N GLU A 143 -5.32 -13.65 -22.71
CA GLU A 143 -4.70 -13.81 -24.01
C GLU A 143 -4.99 -15.19 -24.61
N TYR A 144 -4.89 -16.22 -23.80
CA TYR A 144 -5.17 -17.59 -24.24
C TYR A 144 -6.63 -17.73 -24.66
N SER A 145 -7.56 -17.25 -23.85
CA SER A 145 -9.00 -17.32 -24.15
C SER A 145 -9.35 -16.56 -25.41
N TYR A 146 -8.77 -15.41 -25.64
CA TYR A 146 -8.99 -14.60 -26.83
C TYR A 146 -8.57 -15.37 -28.08
N ARG A 147 -7.41 -16.00 -28.04
CA ARG A 147 -6.90 -16.79 -29.17
C ARG A 147 -7.72 -18.05 -29.44
N GLY A 148 -8.25 -18.64 -28.39
CA GLY A 148 -9.07 -19.85 -28.48
C GLY A 148 -10.54 -19.59 -28.73
N ASN A 149 -10.94 -18.34 -28.90
CA ASN A 149 -12.35 -17.94 -29.03
C ASN A 149 -13.20 -18.31 -27.81
N ASP A 150 -12.57 -18.48 -26.67
CA ASP A 150 -13.26 -18.74 -25.42
C ASP A 150 -13.14 -17.50 -24.54
N VAL A 151 -14.19 -16.70 -24.53
CA VAL A 151 -14.22 -15.44 -23.81
C VAL A 151 -14.79 -15.68 -22.42
N ARG A 152 -13.95 -16.12 -21.50
CA ARG A 152 -14.37 -16.34 -20.14
C ARG A 152 -13.42 -15.65 -19.20
N MET A 153 -13.96 -14.79 -18.35
CA MET A 153 -13.16 -14.10 -17.36
C MET A 153 -12.72 -15.06 -16.28
N PRO A 154 -11.47 -15.05 -15.87
CA PRO A 154 -10.95 -15.97 -14.86
C PRO A 154 -11.50 -15.72 -13.46
N TYR A 155 -11.98 -14.53 -13.17
CA TYR A 155 -12.67 -14.22 -11.93
C TYR A 155 -13.55 -13.00 -12.12
N ASN A 156 -14.53 -12.84 -11.24
CA ASN A 156 -15.62 -11.91 -11.43
C ASN A 156 -15.82 -10.96 -10.26
N ASP A 157 -14.85 -10.66 -9.50
CA ASP A 157 -15.08 -9.79 -8.32
C ASP A 157 -14.22 -8.59 -8.22
#